data_333df94f97bb352a29f74809ba6be7d1
#
_entry.id   333df94f97bb352a29f74809ba6be7d1
#
_cell.length_a   1.000
_cell.length_b   1.000
_cell.length_c   1.000
_cell.angle_alpha   90.00
_cell.angle_beta   90.00
_cell.angle_gamma   90.00
#
_symmetry.space_group_name_H-M   'P 1'
#
loop_
_entity.id
_entity.type
_entity.pdbx_description
1 polymer ?
#
loop_
_entity_poly.entity_id
_entity_poly.type
_entity_poly.pdbx_seq_one_letter_code
_entity_poly.pdbx_strand_id
1 'polypeptide(L)'
;MKGMLIGTVSGAIAVSGASALASGPLSADRKALLVHVNVTASDSTCLVNKKTAGRGLVVFKVTNVGKVGHAFEINRRKTRALSHGKSATLRVTFLRKGHYTYQCTTNGHATAKTKGVFTIT
;
A
#
# COMPACT_ATOMS: atom_id res chain seq x y z
N MET A 1 40.89 -22.47 -40.62
CA MET A 1 40.55 -22.34 -40.30
C MET A 1 39.94 -22.09 -39.61
N LYS A 2 39.86 -21.93 -39.48
CA LYS A 2 39.37 -21.79 -38.95
C LYS A 2 38.66 -21.45 -38.16
N GLY A 3 38.69 -21.27 -38.00
CA GLY A 3 38.13 -20.89 -37.15
C GLY A 3 37.42 -20.74 -36.65
N MET A 4 37.29 -20.77 -36.55
CA MET A 4 36.67 -20.61 -36.07
C MET A 4 36.18 -20.26 -35.28
N LEU A 5 36.24 -20.25 -35.01
CA LEU A 5 35.89 -20.02 -34.30
C LEU A 5 35.13 -19.67 -33.82
N ILE A 6 34.94 -19.45 -33.85
CA ILE A 6 34.36 -19.15 -33.59
C ILE A 6 33.62 -19.06 -32.88
N GLY A 7 33.46 -19.25 -32.82
CA GLY A 7 32.70 -19.14 -32.15
C GLY A 7 32.24 -18.81 -31.19
N THR A 8 32.32 -18.79 -31.01
CA THR A 8 32.10 -18.64 -30.19
C THR A 8 31.41 -17.98 -29.58
N VAL A 9 31.33 -17.75 -29.56
CA VAL A 9 30.83 -17.27 -29.17
C VAL A 9 29.82 -17.20 -28.59
N SER A 10 29.52 -17.41 -28.76
CA SER A 10 28.55 -17.77 -28.24
C SER A 10 28.32 -17.73 -26.83
N GLY A 11 29.11 -17.98 -26.07
CA GLY A 11 28.94 -17.96 -24.65
C GLY A 11 28.23 -16.75 -24.14
N ALA A 12 28.35 -15.70 -24.81
CA ALA A 12 27.69 -14.47 -24.39
C ALA A 12 26.19 -14.65 -24.24
N ILE A 13 25.64 -15.50 -25.00
CA ILE A 13 24.21 -15.75 -24.98
C ILE A 13 23.75 -16.24 -23.62
N ALA A 14 24.51 -17.11 -23.02
CA ALA A 14 24.15 -17.65 -21.74
C ALA A 14 24.04 -16.58 -20.69
N VAL A 15 24.87 -15.59 -20.78
CA VAL A 15 24.87 -14.50 -19.79
C VAL A 15 23.53 -13.76 -19.77
N SER A 16 22.96 -13.56 -20.93
CA SER A 16 21.68 -12.86 -21.03
C SER A 16 20.57 -13.61 -20.29
N GLY A 17 20.57 -14.91 -20.40
CA GLY A 17 19.54 -15.70 -19.72
C GLY A 17 19.60 -15.56 -18.22
N ALA A 18 20.78 -15.47 -17.65
CA ALA A 18 20.92 -15.34 -16.21
C ALA A 18 20.30 -14.05 -15.70
N SER A 19 20.43 -12.98 -16.43
CA SER A 19 19.87 -11.69 -16.02
C SER A 19 18.36 -11.73 -15.92
N ALA A 20 17.71 -12.38 -16.85
CA ALA A 20 16.26 -12.48 -16.87
C ALA A 20 15.73 -13.22 -15.64
N LEU A 21 16.43 -14.26 -15.24
CA LEU A 21 16.01 -15.06 -14.10
C LEU A 21 16.07 -14.27 -12.80
N ALA A 22 17.05 -13.42 -12.66
CA ALA A 22 17.23 -12.66 -11.43
C ALA A 22 16.10 -11.67 -11.18
N SER A 23 15.48 -11.12 -12.22
CA SER A 23 14.43 -10.11 -12.06
C SER A 23 13.11 -10.67 -11.55
N GLY A 24 12.72 -11.85 -12.00
CA GLY A 24 11.40 -12.41 -11.70
C GLY A 24 11.11 -12.61 -10.22
N PRO A 25 11.97 -13.30 -9.48
CA PRO A 25 11.70 -13.56 -8.07
C PRO A 25 11.55 -12.29 -7.23
N LEU A 26 12.36 -11.28 -7.51
CA LEU A 26 12.30 -10.03 -6.76
C LEU A 26 10.96 -9.33 -6.91
N SER A 27 10.38 -9.36 -8.11
CA SER A 27 9.09 -8.73 -8.36
C SER A 27 7.99 -9.42 -7.59
N ALA A 28 8.01 -10.74 -7.51
CA ALA A 28 7.02 -11.51 -6.78
C ALA A 28 7.10 -11.20 -5.29
N ASP A 29 8.31 -11.12 -4.73
CA ASP A 29 8.50 -10.80 -3.32
C ASP A 29 7.95 -9.42 -2.98
N ARG A 30 8.16 -8.44 -3.84
CA ARG A 30 7.63 -7.10 -3.61
C ARG A 30 6.13 -7.08 -3.55
N LYS A 31 5.45 -7.83 -4.41
CA LYS A 31 3.99 -7.91 -4.39
C LYS A 31 3.49 -8.51 -3.08
N ALA A 32 4.19 -9.51 -2.56
CA ALA A 32 3.81 -10.17 -1.32
C ALA A 32 3.88 -9.24 -0.12
N LEU A 33 4.67 -8.14 -0.19
CA LEU A 33 4.80 -7.18 0.90
C LEU A 33 3.75 -6.07 0.85
N LEU A 34 2.96 -5.99 -0.23
CA LEU A 34 1.94 -4.97 -0.34
C LEU A 34 0.64 -5.43 0.30
N VAL A 35 0.08 -4.58 1.12
CA VAL A 35 -1.21 -4.82 1.75
C VAL A 35 -2.17 -3.70 1.36
N HIS A 36 -3.35 -4.09 0.87
CA HIS A 36 -4.38 -3.15 0.49
C HIS A 36 -5.48 -3.17 1.54
N VAL A 37 -5.86 -1.98 2.01
CA VAL A 37 -6.91 -1.82 3.01
C VAL A 37 -7.95 -0.87 2.45
N ASN A 38 -9.21 -1.28 2.48
CA ASN A 38 -10.32 -0.41 2.07
C ASN A 38 -10.90 0.28 3.29
N VAL A 39 -11.02 1.60 3.21
CA VAL A 39 -11.57 2.42 4.26
C VAL A 39 -12.85 3.06 3.75
N THR A 40 -13.92 2.91 4.51
CA THR A 40 -15.21 3.52 4.20
C THR A 40 -15.51 4.58 5.26
N ALA A 41 -15.51 5.83 4.84
CA ALA A 41 -15.83 6.94 5.72
C ALA A 41 -17.30 7.31 5.55
N SER A 42 -18.04 7.29 6.65
CA SER A 42 -19.41 7.73 6.66
C SER A 42 -19.58 8.85 7.68
N ASP A 43 -20.78 9.44 7.74
CA ASP A 43 -21.00 10.58 8.64
C ASP A 43 -20.89 10.20 10.12
N SER A 44 -21.01 8.92 10.45
CA SER A 44 -20.97 8.47 11.84
C SER A 44 -19.89 7.42 12.13
N THR A 45 -19.27 6.82 11.12
CA THR A 45 -18.31 5.73 11.34
C THR A 45 -17.16 5.77 10.36
N CYS A 46 -16.09 5.08 10.72
CA CYS A 46 -14.93 4.90 9.87
C CYS A 46 -14.59 3.40 9.88
N LEU A 47 -14.89 2.72 8.78
CA LEU A 47 -14.73 1.27 8.70
C LEU A 47 -13.50 0.92 7.88
N VAL A 48 -12.72 -0.01 8.40
CA VAL A 48 -11.57 -0.57 7.67
C VAL A 48 -11.80 -2.07 7.53
N ASN A 49 -11.53 -2.61 6.34
CA ASN A 49 -11.77 -4.03 6.09
C ASN A 49 -10.68 -4.94 6.67
N LYS A 50 -9.55 -4.36 7.06
CA LYS A 50 -8.46 -5.08 7.73
C LYS A 50 -7.92 -4.19 8.85
N LYS A 51 -7.65 -4.78 9.99
CA LYS A 51 -7.12 -4.04 11.15
C LYS A 51 -5.70 -4.46 11.51
N THR A 52 -5.11 -5.36 10.75
CA THR A 52 -3.74 -5.83 11.00
C THR A 52 -3.00 -5.99 9.68
N ALA A 53 -1.69 -5.82 9.74
CA ALA A 53 -0.80 -6.05 8.60
C ALA A 53 0.62 -6.24 9.11
N GLY A 54 1.48 -6.81 8.28
CA GLY A 54 2.90 -6.85 8.57
C GLY A 54 3.56 -5.50 8.28
N ARG A 55 4.80 -5.35 8.72
CA ARG A 55 5.59 -4.15 8.43
C ARG A 55 5.76 -4.00 6.93
N GLY A 56 5.83 -2.78 6.46
CA GLY A 56 6.02 -2.47 5.06
C GLY A 56 5.00 -1.48 4.57
N LEU A 57 4.78 -1.46 3.26
CA LEU A 57 3.87 -0.52 2.63
C LEU A 57 2.43 -1.02 2.74
N VAL A 58 1.56 -0.17 3.25
CA VAL A 58 0.12 -0.41 3.29
C VAL A 58 -0.55 0.67 2.45
N VAL A 59 -1.43 0.25 1.56
CA VAL A 59 -2.15 1.15 0.68
C VAL A 59 -3.60 1.21 1.15
N PHE A 60 -4.02 2.38 1.62
CA PHE A 60 -5.38 2.61 2.08
C PHE A 60 -6.17 3.27 0.95
N LYS A 61 -7.22 2.62 0.50
CA LYS A 61 -8.16 3.24 -0.43
C LYS A 61 -9.34 3.74 0.38
N VAL A 62 -9.50 5.04 0.43
CA VAL A 62 -10.50 5.70 1.26
C VAL A 62 -11.64 6.19 0.38
N THR A 63 -12.87 5.82 0.71
CA THR A 63 -14.06 6.26 -0.01
C THR A 63 -15.00 6.93 0.97
N ASN A 64 -15.49 8.11 0.61
CA ASN A 64 -16.47 8.83 1.41
C ASN A 64 -17.87 8.48 0.92
N VAL A 65 -18.64 7.77 1.75
CA VAL A 65 -20.03 7.44 1.47
C VAL A 65 -20.99 8.32 2.27
N GLY A 66 -20.45 9.23 3.08
CA GLY A 66 -21.23 10.16 3.87
C GLY A 66 -21.67 11.37 3.07
N LYS A 67 -22.50 12.20 3.66
CA LYS A 67 -23.03 13.39 2.99
C LYS A 67 -22.11 14.58 3.05
N VAL A 68 -21.27 14.66 4.08
CA VAL A 68 -20.35 15.77 4.27
C VAL A 68 -18.92 15.32 3.96
N GLY A 69 -18.00 16.27 3.89
CA GLY A 69 -16.60 15.96 3.58
C GLY A 69 -15.90 15.22 4.72
N HIS A 70 -15.11 14.24 4.36
CA HIS A 70 -14.34 13.44 5.32
C HIS A 70 -12.90 13.27 4.84
N ALA A 71 -11.99 13.12 5.80
CA ALA A 71 -10.60 12.78 5.52
C ALA A 71 -10.21 11.62 6.41
N PHE A 72 -9.20 10.85 5.98
CA PHE A 72 -8.67 9.71 6.73
C PHE A 72 -7.24 10.01 7.14
N GLU A 73 -6.92 9.67 8.37
CA GLU A 73 -5.59 9.90 8.92
C GLU A 73 -5.09 8.68 9.67
N ILE A 74 -3.82 8.33 9.46
CA ILE A 74 -3.12 7.30 10.23
C ILE A 74 -1.61 7.60 10.16
N ASN A 75 -0.91 7.40 11.27
CA ASN A 75 0.54 7.53 11.34
C ASN A 75 1.03 8.86 10.76
N ARG A 76 0.37 9.95 11.13
CA ARG A 76 0.70 11.33 10.70
C ARG A 76 0.54 11.55 9.19
N ARG A 77 -0.07 10.64 8.49
CA ARG A 77 -0.39 10.78 7.08
C ARG A 77 -1.90 10.92 6.95
N LYS A 78 -2.34 11.77 6.05
CA LYS A 78 -3.78 11.95 5.86
C LYS A 78 -4.12 12.22 4.40
N THR A 79 -5.36 11.91 4.04
CA THR A 79 -5.89 12.27 2.73
C THR A 79 -6.35 13.72 2.75
N ARG A 80 -6.56 14.27 1.57
CA ARG A 80 -7.33 15.51 1.47
C ARG A 80 -8.77 15.22 1.89
N ALA A 81 -9.52 16.28 2.15
CA ALA A 81 -10.96 16.14 2.43
C ALA A 81 -11.67 15.64 1.16
N LEU A 82 -12.45 14.59 1.31
CA LEU A 82 -13.17 13.96 0.21
C LEU A 82 -14.64 14.32 0.28
N SER A 83 -15.21 14.76 -0.84
CA SER A 83 -16.63 15.01 -0.96
C SER A 83 -17.36 13.66 -1.09
N HIS A 84 -18.69 13.69 -0.95
CA HIS A 84 -19.51 12.50 -1.09
C HIS A 84 -19.17 11.74 -2.39
N GLY A 85 -18.97 10.44 -2.27
CA GLY A 85 -18.69 9.56 -3.40
C GLY A 85 -17.28 9.60 -3.92
N LYS A 86 -16.42 10.45 -3.37
CA LYS A 86 -15.03 10.56 -3.83
C LYS A 86 -14.13 9.60 -3.08
N SER A 87 -13.03 9.25 -3.73
CA SER A 87 -12.03 8.33 -3.17
C SER A 87 -10.64 8.92 -3.28
N ALA A 88 -9.76 8.46 -2.39
CA ALA A 88 -8.34 8.79 -2.45
C ALA A 88 -7.53 7.58 -1.99
N THR A 89 -6.29 7.53 -2.41
CA THR A 89 -5.35 6.50 -2.00
C THR A 89 -4.30 7.12 -1.10
N LEU A 90 -4.09 6.50 0.06
CA LEU A 90 -3.06 6.92 1.02
C LEU A 90 -2.06 5.79 1.17
N ARG A 91 -0.81 6.06 0.86
CA ARG A 91 0.28 5.08 0.99
C ARG A 91 1.06 5.38 2.25
N VAL A 92 1.16 4.39 3.13
CA VAL A 92 1.84 4.55 4.41
C VAL A 92 2.81 3.39 4.59
N THR A 93 4.08 3.71 4.85
CA THR A 93 5.09 2.70 5.15
C THR A 93 5.24 2.59 6.67
N PHE A 94 4.99 1.39 7.19
CA PHE A 94 5.13 1.12 8.62
C PHE A 94 6.45 0.39 8.86
N LEU A 95 7.38 1.07 9.50
CA LEU A 95 8.71 0.54 9.76
C LEU A 95 8.77 -0.26 11.06
N ARG A 96 7.86 -0.02 11.98
CA ARG A 96 7.86 -0.66 13.29
C ARG A 96 6.53 -1.31 13.59
N LYS A 97 6.58 -2.44 14.24
CA LYS A 97 5.37 -3.08 14.76
C LYS A 97 4.79 -2.21 15.88
N GLY A 98 3.49 -2.31 16.09
CA GLY A 98 2.81 -1.53 17.11
C GLY A 98 1.37 -1.27 16.77
N HIS A 99 0.75 -0.46 17.60
CA HIS A 99 -0.65 -0.06 17.43
C HIS A 99 -0.69 1.38 16.94
N TYR A 100 -1.41 1.60 15.85
CA TYR A 100 -1.51 2.92 15.22
C TYR A 100 -2.98 3.33 15.21
N THR A 101 -3.27 4.47 15.81
CA THR A 101 -4.64 4.98 15.80
C THR A 101 -4.94 5.60 14.45
N TYR A 102 -6.06 5.20 13.85
CA TYR A 102 -6.57 5.85 12.65
C TYR A 102 -7.85 6.61 12.99
N GLN A 103 -8.19 7.56 12.16
CA GLN A 103 -9.42 8.31 12.33
C GLN A 103 -9.92 8.84 10.99
N CYS A 104 -11.24 8.91 10.88
CA CYS A 104 -11.89 9.68 9.83
C CYS A 104 -12.36 10.98 10.46
N THR A 105 -12.06 12.10 9.82
CA THR A 105 -12.40 13.42 10.37
C THR A 105 -13.48 14.07 9.52
N THR A 106 -14.27 14.92 10.17
CA THR A 106 -15.23 15.78 9.49
C THR A 106 -14.88 17.20 9.89
N ASN A 107 -14.51 18.03 8.90
CA ASN A 107 -14.06 19.41 9.17
C ASN A 107 -12.93 19.46 10.23
N GLY A 108 -12.02 18.48 10.15
CA GLY A 108 -10.89 18.42 11.07
C GLY A 108 -11.20 17.80 12.44
N HIS A 109 -12.42 17.36 12.67
CA HIS A 109 -12.83 16.80 13.95
C HIS A 109 -13.14 15.31 13.83
N ALA A 110 -12.86 14.55 14.88
CA ALA A 110 -13.15 13.13 14.95
C ALA A 110 -13.88 12.82 16.24
N THR A 111 -14.68 11.78 16.22
CA THR A 111 -15.39 11.28 17.41
C THR A 111 -14.87 9.89 17.76
N ALA A 112 -15.26 9.35 18.90
CA ALA A 112 -14.87 8.01 19.31
C ALA A 112 -15.29 6.95 18.27
N LYS A 113 -16.42 7.15 17.60
CA LYS A 113 -16.94 6.20 16.60
C LYS A 113 -16.17 6.24 15.30
N THR A 114 -15.42 7.33 15.05
CA THR A 114 -14.65 7.47 13.80
C THR A 114 -13.17 7.20 14.01
N LYS A 115 -12.79 6.66 15.15
CA LYS A 115 -11.41 6.28 15.46
C LYS A 115 -11.31 4.77 15.64
N GLY A 116 -10.11 4.25 15.42
CA GLY A 116 -9.84 2.84 15.65
C GLY A 116 -8.34 2.59 15.71
N VAL A 117 -7.98 1.32 15.88
CA VAL A 117 -6.58 0.92 15.99
C VAL A 117 -6.23 -0.03 14.87
N PHE A 118 -5.13 0.26 14.19
CA PHE A 118 -4.56 -0.60 13.17
C PHE A 118 -3.25 -1.16 13.73
N THR A 119 -3.10 -2.48 13.73
CA THR A 119 -1.96 -3.14 14.35
C THR A 119 -0.98 -3.63 13.30
N ILE A 120 0.28 -3.29 13.47
CA ILE A 120 1.38 -3.79 12.63
C ILE A 120 2.12 -4.86 13.43
N THR A 121 2.22 -6.04 12.84
CA THR A 121 2.83 -7.21 13.48
C THR A 121 4.27 -7.44 13.04
#